data_783ccd1c3927b1d6b76eb50bf99197c0
#
_entry.id   783ccd1c3927b1d6b76eb50bf99197c0
#
_cell.length_a   1.000
_cell.length_b   1.000
_cell.length_c   1.000
_cell.angle_alpha   90.00
_cell.angle_beta   90.00
_cell.angle_gamma   90.00
#
_symmetry.space_group_name_H-M   'P 1'
#
loop_
_entity.id
_entity.type
_entity.pdbx_description
1 polymer ?
#
loop_
_entity_poly.entity_id
_entity_poly.type
_entity_poly.pdbx_seq_one_letter_code
_entity_poly.pdbx_strand_id
1 'polypeptide(L)'
;PRVLAVVELPRFVIATTHLDHVSAEAQVEQVREINRVMRERYGRSAKPVFLGGDLNAEPGSETLRELRRAWRVLSGTDAGTYPSDGPTVCIDYFLQLDNGVACDVVDARVLDRFRAGDVSGASDHLPVMLDIKLE
;
A
#
# COMPACT_ATOMS: atom_id res chain seq x y z
N PRO A 1 5.97 6.50 17.24
CA PRO A 1 6.08 7.27 16.01
C PRO A 1 6.26 6.32 14.81
N ARG A 2 5.74 6.71 13.63
CA ARG A 2 5.87 5.99 12.37
C ARG A 2 6.47 6.92 11.32
N VAL A 3 6.96 6.35 10.24
CA VAL A 3 7.68 7.09 9.19
C VAL A 3 6.97 6.89 7.86
N LEU A 4 6.89 7.95 7.06
CA LEU A 4 6.57 7.91 5.64
C LEU A 4 7.87 8.20 4.87
N ALA A 5 8.38 7.20 4.15
CA ALA A 5 9.51 7.37 3.24
C ALA A 5 9.00 7.64 1.83
N VAL A 6 9.61 8.59 1.13
CA VAL A 6 9.21 8.98 -0.24
C VAL A 6 10.43 9.04 -1.13
N VAL A 7 10.35 8.41 -2.30
CA VAL A 7 11.37 8.44 -3.35
C VAL A 7 10.74 8.99 -4.63
N GLU A 8 11.33 10.03 -5.17
CA GLU A 8 10.97 10.59 -6.48
C GLU A 8 11.86 10.00 -7.57
N LEU A 9 11.24 9.36 -8.55
CA LEU A 9 11.89 8.80 -9.72
C LEU A 9 11.51 9.61 -10.97
N PRO A 10 12.24 9.48 -12.08
CA PRO A 10 11.96 10.26 -13.30
C PRO A 10 10.52 10.13 -13.79
N ARG A 11 9.91 8.95 -13.69
CA ARG A 11 8.59 8.64 -14.24
C ARG A 11 7.47 8.53 -13.21
N PHE A 12 7.78 8.32 -11.93
CA PHE A 12 6.79 8.14 -10.85
C PHE A 12 7.38 8.51 -9.49
N VAL A 13 6.50 8.62 -8.51
CA VAL A 13 6.85 8.76 -7.09
C VAL A 13 6.39 7.51 -6.36
N ILE A 14 7.20 6.99 -5.46
CA ILE A 14 6.82 5.88 -4.59
C ILE A 14 7.04 6.25 -3.12
N ALA A 15 6.04 6.00 -2.31
CA ALA A 15 6.09 6.14 -0.87
C ALA A 15 5.89 4.79 -0.19
N THR A 16 6.42 4.67 1.01
CA THR A 16 6.16 3.51 1.86
C THR A 16 5.98 3.92 3.31
N THR A 17 5.13 3.19 4.00
CA THR A 17 4.89 3.36 5.44
C THR A 17 4.54 2.02 6.08
N HIS A 18 4.64 1.99 7.41
CA HIS A 18 4.16 0.91 8.25
C HIS A 18 3.35 1.56 9.37
N LEU A 19 2.03 1.42 9.35
CA LEU A 19 1.13 2.08 10.30
C LEU A 19 1.18 1.42 11.69
N ASP A 20 0.60 2.08 12.67
CA ASP A 20 0.48 1.55 14.02
C ASP A 20 -0.25 0.20 14.04
N HIS A 21 0.19 -0.73 14.87
CA HIS A 21 -0.40 -2.07 14.96
C HIS A 21 -1.29 -2.24 16.22
N VAL A 22 -1.36 -1.22 17.08
CA VAL A 22 -2.08 -1.32 18.37
C VAL A 22 -3.35 -0.50 18.36
N SER A 23 -3.31 0.73 17.83
CA SER A 23 -4.41 1.68 17.94
C SER A 23 -4.97 2.06 16.57
N ALA A 24 -6.25 1.75 16.36
CA ALA A 24 -6.98 2.14 15.15
C ALA A 24 -7.11 3.67 15.04
N GLU A 25 -7.27 4.37 16.17
CA GLU A 25 -7.31 5.83 16.20
C GLU A 25 -5.97 6.43 15.74
N ALA A 26 -4.84 5.85 16.21
CA ALA A 26 -3.53 6.27 15.77
C ALA A 26 -3.31 6.02 14.28
N GLN A 27 -3.79 4.89 13.74
CA GLN A 27 -3.75 4.62 12.30
C GLN A 27 -4.50 5.69 11.50
N VAL A 28 -5.72 6.03 11.91
CA VAL A 28 -6.53 7.05 11.24
C VAL A 28 -5.84 8.41 11.24
N GLU A 29 -5.25 8.84 12.36
CA GLU A 29 -4.49 10.09 12.43
C GLU A 29 -3.23 10.05 11.55
N GLN A 30 -2.50 8.95 11.52
CA GLN A 30 -1.36 8.74 10.63
C GLN A 30 -1.77 8.85 9.16
N VAL A 31 -2.90 8.25 8.80
CA VAL A 31 -3.45 8.32 7.43
C VAL A 31 -3.88 9.73 7.06
N ARG A 32 -4.52 10.47 7.97
CA ARG A 32 -4.89 11.88 7.75
C ARG A 32 -3.66 12.73 7.43
N GLU A 33 -2.57 12.52 8.17
CA GLU A 33 -1.32 13.22 7.93
C GLU A 33 -0.68 12.80 6.60
N ILE A 34 -0.67 11.51 6.26
CA ILE A 34 -0.21 11.00 4.96
C ILE A 34 -1.02 11.64 3.83
N ASN A 35 -2.35 11.64 3.93
CA ASN A 35 -3.25 12.23 2.94
C ASN A 35 -2.96 13.73 2.75
N ARG A 36 -2.79 14.45 3.86
CA ARG A 36 -2.49 15.89 3.83
C ARG A 36 -1.17 16.16 3.12
N VAL A 37 -0.09 15.53 3.58
CA VAL A 37 1.27 15.75 3.04
C VAL A 37 1.35 15.35 1.56
N MET A 38 0.82 14.20 1.21
CA MET A 38 0.94 13.67 -0.15
C MET A 38 0.06 14.45 -1.14
N ARG A 39 -1.13 14.89 -0.75
CA ARG A 39 -1.95 15.79 -1.58
C ARG A 39 -1.33 17.16 -1.75
N GLU A 40 -0.80 17.74 -0.68
CA GLU A 40 -0.15 19.06 -0.72
C GLU A 40 1.07 19.03 -1.65
N ARG A 41 1.87 17.96 -1.57
CA ARG A 41 3.12 17.84 -2.32
C ARG A 41 2.92 17.33 -3.76
N TYR A 42 2.00 16.38 -3.96
CA TYR A 42 1.88 15.64 -5.22
C TYR A 42 0.48 15.66 -5.86
N GLY A 43 -0.49 16.31 -5.25
CA GLY A 43 -1.86 16.37 -5.77
C GLY A 43 -1.98 17.02 -7.15
N ARG A 44 -0.99 17.80 -7.58
CA ARG A 44 -0.88 18.42 -8.92
C ARG A 44 0.30 17.88 -9.73
N SER A 45 0.91 16.80 -9.28
CA SER A 45 2.00 16.17 -10.02
C SER A 45 1.49 15.58 -11.33
N ALA A 46 2.28 15.72 -12.40
CA ALA A 46 2.05 15.02 -13.66
C ALA A 46 2.54 13.57 -13.64
N LYS A 47 3.15 13.13 -12.53
CA LYS A 47 3.61 11.76 -12.33
C LYS A 47 2.59 10.98 -11.51
N PRO A 48 2.39 9.68 -11.79
CA PRO A 48 1.68 8.82 -10.87
C PRO A 48 2.45 8.68 -9.54
N VAL A 49 1.72 8.60 -8.44
CA VAL A 49 2.26 8.54 -7.08
C VAL A 49 1.70 7.31 -6.40
N PHE A 50 2.58 6.44 -5.95
CA PHE A 50 2.23 5.17 -5.32
C PHE A 50 2.56 5.16 -3.83
N LEU A 51 1.77 4.42 -3.06
CA LEU A 51 2.04 4.10 -1.67
C LEU A 51 1.98 2.59 -1.52
N GLY A 52 3.00 2.00 -0.93
CA GLY A 52 3.03 0.58 -0.57
C GLY A 52 3.43 0.38 0.87
N GLY A 53 2.94 -0.68 1.50
CA GLY A 53 3.37 -1.05 2.85
C GLY A 53 2.36 -1.84 3.64
N ASP A 54 2.79 -2.19 4.85
CA ASP A 54 1.96 -2.79 5.89
C ASP A 54 1.15 -1.68 6.58
N LEU A 55 -0.16 -1.70 6.37
CA LEU A 55 -1.07 -0.72 6.94
C LEU A 55 -1.70 -1.19 8.26
N ASN A 56 -1.43 -2.43 8.69
CA ASN A 56 -2.01 -3.04 9.88
C ASN A 56 -3.54 -2.88 9.96
N ALA A 57 -4.20 -2.82 8.82
CA ALA A 57 -5.62 -2.49 8.71
C ALA A 57 -6.28 -3.31 7.59
N GLU A 58 -7.39 -3.93 7.89
CA GLU A 58 -8.15 -4.73 6.92
C GLU A 58 -8.96 -3.86 5.94
N PRO A 59 -9.37 -4.39 4.77
CA PRO A 59 -10.03 -3.62 3.70
C PRO A 59 -11.29 -2.86 4.13
N GLY A 60 -12.05 -3.37 5.09
CA GLY A 60 -13.28 -2.77 5.63
C GLY A 60 -13.08 -1.77 6.77
N SER A 61 -11.84 -1.57 7.23
CA SER A 61 -11.52 -0.73 8.38
C SER A 61 -11.75 0.77 8.13
N GLU A 62 -11.86 1.54 9.21
CA GLU A 62 -11.92 3.00 9.13
C GLU A 62 -10.63 3.58 8.54
N THR A 63 -9.49 2.99 8.83
CA THR A 63 -8.18 3.34 8.30
C THR A 63 -8.17 3.29 6.77
N LEU A 64 -8.68 2.20 6.17
CA LEU A 64 -8.78 2.08 4.71
C LEU A 64 -9.84 3.02 4.13
N ARG A 65 -10.94 3.29 4.83
CA ARG A 65 -11.92 4.31 4.40
C ARG A 65 -11.30 5.70 4.36
N GLU A 66 -10.48 6.06 5.36
CA GLU A 66 -9.79 7.35 5.38
C GLU A 66 -8.74 7.45 4.26
N LEU A 67 -7.97 6.38 4.00
CA LEU A 67 -7.04 6.33 2.86
C LEU A 67 -7.75 6.54 1.53
N ARG A 68 -8.87 5.88 1.31
CA ARG A 68 -9.65 5.97 0.07
C ARG A 68 -10.20 7.37 -0.24
N ARG A 69 -10.12 8.30 0.68
CA ARG A 69 -10.42 9.71 0.40
C ARG A 69 -9.38 10.37 -0.51
N ALA A 70 -8.18 9.82 -0.57
CA ALA A 70 -7.08 10.36 -1.37
C ALA A 70 -6.46 9.33 -2.31
N TRP A 71 -6.69 8.04 -2.09
CA TRP A 71 -5.99 6.96 -2.76
C TRP A 71 -6.94 5.92 -3.32
N ARG A 72 -6.57 5.38 -4.45
CA ARG A 72 -7.18 4.18 -5.04
C ARG A 72 -6.34 2.97 -4.68
N VAL A 73 -6.94 1.92 -4.11
CA VAL A 73 -6.28 0.64 -3.86
C VAL A 73 -6.07 -0.07 -5.20
N LEU A 74 -4.84 -0.49 -5.48
CA LEU A 74 -4.47 -1.17 -6.72
C LEU A 74 -4.25 -2.67 -6.53
N SER A 75 -3.75 -3.09 -5.35
CA SER A 75 -3.58 -4.51 -5.02
C SER A 75 -4.91 -5.16 -4.71
N GLY A 76 -4.96 -6.49 -4.85
CA GLY A 76 -6.13 -7.26 -4.45
C GLY A 76 -6.39 -7.16 -2.93
N THR A 77 -7.65 -7.29 -2.55
CA THR A 77 -8.08 -7.26 -1.14
C THR A 77 -8.68 -8.58 -0.67
N ASP A 78 -8.78 -9.56 -1.56
CA ASP A 78 -9.44 -10.85 -1.31
C ASP A 78 -8.49 -11.93 -0.79
N ALA A 79 -7.17 -11.73 -0.98
CA ALA A 79 -6.15 -12.66 -0.52
C ALA A 79 -5.49 -12.14 0.76
N GLY A 80 -5.31 -13.01 1.75
CA GLY A 80 -4.56 -12.69 2.96
C GLY A 80 -3.08 -12.48 2.66
N THR A 81 -2.45 -11.56 3.39
CA THR A 81 -1.02 -11.28 3.33
C THR A 81 -0.29 -11.65 4.63
N TYR A 82 -1.04 -11.86 5.71
CA TYR A 82 -0.54 -12.19 7.04
C TYR A 82 -1.45 -13.22 7.74
N PRO A 83 -0.89 -14.14 8.55
CA PRO A 83 0.53 -14.53 8.58
C PRO A 83 0.93 -15.27 7.30
N SER A 84 2.23 -15.33 6.98
CA SER A 84 2.72 -16.02 5.77
C SER A 84 2.45 -17.53 5.78
N ASP A 85 2.40 -18.12 6.98
CA ASP A 85 1.99 -19.51 7.19
C ASP A 85 0.47 -19.54 7.50
N GLY A 86 -0.33 -19.74 6.45
CA GLY A 86 -1.79 -19.76 6.54
C GLY A 86 -2.41 -18.35 6.64
N PRO A 87 -2.28 -17.52 5.59
CA PRO A 87 -2.72 -16.12 5.63
C PRO A 87 -4.24 -16.00 5.82
N THR A 88 -4.64 -15.15 6.77
CA THR A 88 -6.04 -14.93 7.16
C THR A 88 -6.49 -13.48 7.01
N VAL A 89 -5.57 -12.52 7.00
CA VAL A 89 -5.89 -11.09 6.90
C VAL A 89 -5.09 -10.41 5.79
N CYS A 90 -5.73 -9.47 5.08
CA CYS A 90 -5.09 -8.60 4.10
C CYS A 90 -4.77 -7.27 4.77
N ILE A 91 -3.49 -6.97 4.98
CA ILE A 91 -3.01 -5.76 5.65
C ILE A 91 -1.89 -5.05 4.90
N ASP A 92 -1.40 -5.64 3.81
CA ASP A 92 -0.36 -5.09 2.95
C ASP A 92 -0.96 -4.67 1.61
N TYR A 93 -0.66 -3.46 1.17
CA TYR A 93 -1.32 -2.87 0.01
C TYR A 93 -0.36 -2.10 -0.89
N PHE A 94 -0.79 -1.96 -2.16
CA PHE A 94 -0.38 -0.90 -3.07
C PHE A 94 -1.57 -0.01 -3.40
N LEU A 95 -1.33 1.32 -3.34
CA LEU A 95 -2.31 2.34 -3.63
C LEU A 95 -1.71 3.38 -4.57
N GLN A 96 -2.57 4.08 -5.30
CA GLN A 96 -2.21 5.23 -6.12
C GLN A 96 -2.94 6.47 -5.63
N LEU A 97 -2.22 7.58 -5.50
CA LEU A 97 -2.80 8.88 -5.18
C LEU A 97 -3.75 9.31 -6.31
N ASP A 98 -4.94 9.75 -5.94
CA ASP A 98 -5.90 10.32 -6.87
C ASP A 98 -5.51 11.77 -7.21
N ASN A 99 -4.56 11.89 -8.13
CA ASN A 99 -4.07 13.16 -8.68
C ASN A 99 -4.39 13.34 -10.17
N GLY A 100 -5.30 12.52 -10.70
CA GLY A 100 -5.73 12.59 -12.10
C GLY A 100 -4.80 11.92 -13.10
N VAL A 101 -3.68 11.33 -12.65
CA VAL A 101 -2.75 10.61 -13.53
C VAL A 101 -3.17 9.14 -13.65
N ALA A 102 -3.36 8.67 -14.88
CA ALA A 102 -3.72 7.29 -15.15
C ALA A 102 -2.49 6.36 -15.05
N CYS A 103 -2.74 5.13 -14.62
CA CYS A 103 -1.88 3.97 -14.84
C CYS A 103 -2.73 2.72 -14.99
N ASP A 104 -2.26 1.77 -15.78
CA ASP A 104 -2.93 0.49 -15.97
C ASP A 104 -2.31 -0.56 -15.05
N VAL A 105 -3.16 -1.22 -14.26
CA VAL A 105 -2.75 -2.41 -13.50
C VAL A 105 -2.79 -3.60 -14.45
N VAL A 106 -1.62 -4.20 -14.70
CA VAL A 106 -1.45 -5.38 -15.55
C VAL A 106 -1.69 -6.65 -14.74
N ASP A 107 -1.12 -6.69 -13.53
CA ASP A 107 -1.26 -7.81 -12.60
C ASP A 107 -1.12 -7.33 -11.16
N ALA A 108 -1.88 -7.93 -10.25
CA ALA A 108 -1.82 -7.65 -8.82
C ALA A 108 -2.11 -8.94 -8.05
N ARG A 109 -1.15 -9.43 -7.29
CA ARG A 109 -1.30 -10.70 -6.57
C ARG A 109 -0.44 -10.77 -5.32
N VAL A 110 -0.86 -11.62 -4.41
CA VAL A 110 -0.06 -12.09 -3.27
C VAL A 110 0.76 -13.29 -3.73
N LEU A 111 2.06 -13.28 -3.43
CA LEU A 111 2.97 -14.35 -3.84
C LEU A 111 3.09 -15.37 -2.71
N ASP A 112 2.49 -16.53 -2.89
CA ASP A 112 2.50 -17.63 -1.93
C ASP A 112 3.51 -18.74 -2.29
N ARG A 113 4.11 -18.66 -3.49
CA ARG A 113 5.05 -19.68 -4.02
C ARG A 113 6.24 -19.06 -4.71
N PHE A 114 7.41 -19.58 -4.41
CA PHE A 114 8.67 -19.25 -5.08
C PHE A 114 9.34 -20.52 -5.60
N ARG A 115 10.10 -20.38 -6.69
CA ARG A 115 10.85 -21.52 -7.28
C ARG A 115 11.99 -21.99 -6.38
N ALA A 116 12.52 -21.10 -5.54
CA ALA A 116 13.59 -21.40 -4.62
C ALA A 116 13.29 -20.79 -3.25
N GLY A 117 13.13 -21.65 -2.26
CA GLY A 117 12.92 -21.21 -0.87
C GLY A 117 11.48 -21.23 -0.40
N ASP A 118 11.33 -21.13 0.91
CA ASP A 118 10.08 -21.06 1.63
C ASP A 118 9.80 -19.61 2.02
N VAL A 119 8.67 -19.08 1.60
CA VAL A 119 8.28 -17.70 1.90
C VAL A 119 8.08 -17.51 3.40
N SER A 120 7.46 -18.48 4.08
CA SER A 120 7.20 -18.40 5.51
C SER A 120 8.49 -18.42 6.36
N GLY A 121 9.57 -18.99 5.82
CA GLY A 121 10.89 -18.93 6.44
C GLY A 121 11.62 -17.59 6.26
N ALA A 122 11.17 -16.76 5.31
CA ALA A 122 11.80 -15.48 4.98
C ALA A 122 11.14 -14.28 5.68
N SER A 123 9.81 -14.34 5.88
CA SER A 123 9.00 -13.27 6.49
C SER A 123 7.72 -13.88 7.07
N ASP A 124 7.16 -13.24 8.07
CA ASP A 124 5.81 -13.50 8.59
C ASP A 124 4.71 -12.88 7.72
N HIS A 125 5.05 -12.08 6.70
CA HIS A 125 4.15 -11.60 5.67
C HIS A 125 4.43 -12.25 4.32
N LEU A 126 3.38 -12.40 3.50
CA LEU A 126 3.53 -12.76 2.10
C LEU A 126 3.80 -11.49 1.27
N PRO A 127 4.69 -11.56 0.25
CA PRO A 127 4.92 -10.45 -0.65
C PRO A 127 3.67 -10.11 -1.48
N VAL A 128 3.41 -8.84 -1.62
CA VAL A 128 2.41 -8.31 -2.57
C VAL A 128 3.14 -7.80 -3.80
N MET A 129 2.72 -8.28 -4.97
CA MET A 129 3.26 -7.84 -6.25
C MET A 129 2.23 -7.01 -7.01
N LEU A 130 2.69 -5.92 -7.58
CA LEU A 130 1.92 -5.07 -8.49
C LEU A 130 2.73 -4.83 -9.76
N ASP A 131 2.18 -5.25 -10.89
CA ASP A 131 2.70 -4.94 -12.23
C ASP A 131 1.83 -3.87 -12.87
N ILE A 132 2.45 -2.76 -13.26
CA ILE A 132 1.77 -1.58 -13.80
C ILE A 132 2.41 -1.11 -15.10
N LYS A 133 1.57 -0.61 -16.00
CA LYS A 133 2.01 0.11 -17.19
C LYS A 133 1.83 1.60 -16.95
N LEU A 134 2.92 2.34 -17.10
CA LEU A 134 2.93 3.81 -17.09
C LEU A 134 2.80 4.31 -18.52
N GLU A 135 1.88 5.23 -18.75
CA GLU A 135 1.74 5.95 -20.02
C GLU A 135 2.92 6.90 -20.29
#